data_3e2b08e41e996ced5268978499ea6af5
#
_entry.id   3e2b08e41e996ced5268978499ea6af5
#
_cell.length_a   1.000
_cell.length_b   1.000
_cell.length_c   1.000
_cell.angle_alpha   90.00
_cell.angle_beta   90.00
_cell.angle_gamma   90.00
#
_symmetry.space_group_name_H-M   'P 1'
#
loop_
_entity.id
_entity.type
_entity.pdbx_description
1 polymer ?
#
loop_
_entity_poly.entity_id
_entity_poly.type
_entity_poly.pdbx_seq_one_letter_code
_entity_poly.pdbx_strand_id
1 'polypeptide(L)'
;FKAEEGTRMYLTIEEVQRLAQTECEYPAIKRAFLFSCLTGLRRSDVIRLTWGDVHQQGEFSRIIFKQKKTSGQEYLDIPPQAAELMGERGKDAEHIFPNIHSPSCTNETIKRWVLRAGIHKDITFHCGRHTFAVMMLDLGTDIYTVSKLLGHRELSTTQIYAKVLDKNKQAAVAKIPDIF
;
A
#
# COMPACT_ATOMS: atom_id res chain seq x y z
N PHE A 1 9.39 -30.87 4.66
CA PHE A 1 8.20 -30.17 5.17
C PHE A 1 8.17 -28.79 4.51
N LYS A 2 7.36 -28.60 3.45
CA LYS A 2 7.01 -27.26 2.97
C LYS A 2 6.10 -26.65 4.02
N ALA A 3 6.54 -25.55 4.63
CA ALA A 3 5.65 -24.73 5.44
C ALA A 3 4.46 -24.33 4.55
N GLU A 4 3.23 -24.57 5.03
CA GLU A 4 2.03 -24.04 4.38
C GLU A 4 2.22 -22.53 4.23
N GLU A 5 2.10 -22.03 2.99
CA GLU A 5 2.13 -20.60 2.72
C GLU A 5 0.97 -19.97 3.49
N GLY A 6 1.28 -19.37 4.64
CA GLY A 6 0.30 -18.67 5.44
C GLY A 6 -0.40 -17.63 4.57
N THR A 7 -1.72 -17.71 4.52
CA THR A 7 -2.55 -16.78 3.75
C THR A 7 -2.24 -15.35 4.19
N ARG A 8 -1.62 -14.56 3.31
CA ARG A 8 -1.25 -13.17 3.64
C ARG A 8 -2.51 -12.34 3.79
N MET A 9 -2.66 -11.68 4.94
CA MET A 9 -3.81 -10.84 5.24
C MET A 9 -3.75 -9.53 4.46
N TYR A 10 -4.90 -9.13 3.94
CA TYR A 10 -5.10 -7.84 3.28
C TYR A 10 -6.52 -7.33 3.53
N LEU A 11 -6.74 -6.06 3.27
CA LEU A 11 -8.04 -5.40 3.34
C LEU A 11 -8.66 -5.30 1.95
N THR A 12 -9.99 -5.46 1.86
CA THR A 12 -10.72 -5.12 0.63
C THR A 12 -10.86 -3.59 0.50
N ILE A 13 -11.27 -3.11 -0.67
CA ILE A 13 -11.51 -1.67 -0.88
C ILE A 13 -12.54 -1.14 0.13
N GLU A 14 -13.63 -1.88 0.33
CA GLU A 14 -14.70 -1.51 1.27
C GLU A 14 -14.19 -1.49 2.73
N GLU A 15 -13.31 -2.41 3.08
CA GLU A 15 -12.68 -2.44 4.41
C GLU A 15 -11.73 -1.25 4.60
N VAL A 16 -10.94 -0.87 3.57
CA VAL A 16 -10.10 0.33 3.62
C VAL A 16 -10.94 1.59 3.77
N GLN A 17 -12.05 1.71 3.02
CA GLN A 17 -12.97 2.84 3.12
C GLN A 17 -13.58 2.95 4.53
N ARG A 18 -14.05 1.83 5.09
CA ARG A 18 -14.59 1.77 6.45
C ARG A 18 -13.55 2.16 7.49
N LEU A 19 -12.34 1.65 7.33
CA LEU A 19 -11.22 1.95 8.21
C LEU A 19 -10.85 3.44 8.16
N ALA A 20 -10.86 4.05 6.96
CA ALA A 20 -10.60 5.47 6.79
C ALA A 20 -11.62 6.36 7.53
N GLN A 21 -12.87 5.93 7.60
CA GLN A 21 -13.95 6.63 8.32
C GLN A 21 -13.92 6.38 9.84
N THR A 22 -13.24 5.33 10.29
CA THR A 22 -13.15 4.97 11.71
C THR A 22 -12.07 5.79 12.40
N GLU A 23 -12.38 6.29 13.60
CA GLU A 23 -11.41 7.04 14.42
C GLU A 23 -10.29 6.11 14.90
N CYS A 24 -9.05 6.61 14.79
CA CYS A 24 -7.84 5.95 15.28
C CYS A 24 -7.24 6.78 16.43
N GLU A 25 -6.82 6.09 17.49
CA GLU A 25 -6.18 6.71 18.66
C GLU A 25 -4.96 7.57 18.30
N TYR A 26 -4.20 7.15 17.27
CA TYR A 26 -3.02 7.87 16.78
C TYR A 26 -3.20 8.28 15.30
N PRO A 27 -3.60 9.53 15.04
CA PRO A 27 -3.84 10.03 13.68
C PRO A 27 -2.64 9.88 12.74
N ALA A 28 -1.41 9.98 13.24
CA ALA A 28 -0.20 9.78 12.45
C ALA A 28 -0.09 8.35 11.93
N ILE A 29 -0.41 7.35 12.76
CA ILE A 29 -0.41 5.93 12.37
C ILE A 29 -1.52 5.67 11.34
N LYS A 30 -2.71 6.24 11.55
CA LYS A 30 -3.82 6.16 10.59
C LYS A 30 -3.39 6.65 9.20
N ARG A 31 -2.85 7.87 9.12
CA ARG A 31 -2.39 8.46 7.85
C ARG A 31 -1.31 7.62 7.19
N ALA A 32 -0.29 7.20 7.95
CA ALA A 32 0.81 6.41 7.45
C ALA A 32 0.37 5.03 6.94
N PHE A 33 -0.54 4.36 7.63
CA PHE A 33 -1.04 3.05 7.22
C PHE A 33 -1.92 3.16 5.96
N LEU A 34 -2.87 4.10 5.92
CA LEU A 34 -3.68 4.34 4.73
C LEU A 34 -2.82 4.75 3.53
N PHE A 35 -1.79 5.56 3.75
CA PHE A 35 -0.80 5.90 2.73
C PHE A 35 -0.10 4.65 2.17
N SER A 36 0.30 3.72 3.04
CA SER A 36 0.86 2.42 2.61
C SER A 36 -0.15 1.59 1.80
N CYS A 37 -1.44 1.61 2.16
CA CYS A 37 -2.50 0.93 1.41
C CYS A 37 -2.70 1.52 0.00
N LEU A 38 -2.40 2.81 -0.21
CA LEU A 38 -2.56 3.50 -1.49
C LEU A 38 -1.29 3.58 -2.34
N THR A 39 -0.13 3.27 -1.77
CA THR A 39 1.17 3.41 -2.44
C THR A 39 1.98 2.12 -2.49
N GLY A 40 1.66 1.16 -1.65
CA GLY A 40 2.41 -0.08 -1.52
C GLY A 40 3.76 0.07 -0.82
N LEU A 41 4.11 1.24 -0.31
CA LEU A 41 5.39 1.48 0.38
C LEU A 41 5.46 0.69 1.70
N ARG A 42 6.66 0.19 1.98
CA ARG A 42 6.92 -0.50 3.26
C ARG A 42 6.94 0.50 4.40
N ARG A 43 6.63 0.02 5.61
CA ARG A 43 6.73 0.86 6.81
C ARG A 43 8.07 1.58 6.92
N SER A 44 9.17 0.86 6.69
CA SER A 44 10.52 1.45 6.75
C SER A 44 10.74 2.59 5.77
N ASP A 45 10.07 2.55 4.62
CA ASP A 45 10.18 3.59 3.61
C ASP A 45 9.26 4.76 3.97
N VAL A 46 8.01 4.49 4.37
CA VAL A 46 7.02 5.51 4.79
C VAL A 46 7.55 6.40 5.92
N ILE A 47 8.12 5.82 6.99
CA ILE A 47 8.61 6.59 8.14
C ILE A 47 9.87 7.41 7.84
N ARG A 48 10.57 7.13 6.74
CA ARG A 48 11.79 7.84 6.33
C ARG A 48 11.52 8.94 5.32
N LEU A 49 10.33 8.96 4.71
CA LEU A 49 9.98 9.99 3.74
C LEU A 49 10.06 11.39 4.37
N THR A 50 10.70 12.27 3.64
CA THR A 50 10.77 13.69 3.93
C THR A 50 10.08 14.49 2.84
N TRP A 51 9.78 15.74 3.11
CA TRP A 51 9.17 16.61 2.11
C TRP A 51 10.11 16.90 0.92
N GLY A 52 11.43 16.77 1.11
CA GLY A 52 12.41 16.86 0.04
C GLY A 52 12.33 15.72 -0.98
N ASP A 53 11.72 14.57 -0.60
CA ASP A 53 11.51 13.44 -1.51
C ASP A 53 10.28 13.65 -2.42
N VAL A 54 9.43 14.66 -2.16
CA VAL A 54 8.16 14.88 -2.87
C VAL A 54 8.31 15.99 -3.90
N HIS A 55 8.06 15.64 -5.16
CA HIS A 55 8.13 16.53 -6.31
C HIS A 55 6.78 16.59 -7.03
N GLN A 56 6.43 17.75 -7.57
CA GLN A 56 5.24 17.87 -8.40
C GLN A 56 5.56 17.44 -9.84
N GLN A 57 4.75 16.55 -10.39
CA GLN A 57 4.88 16.03 -11.76
C GLN A 57 3.53 16.13 -12.49
N GLY A 58 3.24 17.28 -13.07
CA GLY A 58 1.92 17.54 -13.65
C GLY A 58 0.83 17.49 -12.58
N GLU A 59 -0.18 16.65 -12.78
CA GLU A 59 -1.29 16.46 -11.83
C GLU A 59 -0.97 15.48 -10.69
N PHE A 60 0.18 14.79 -10.77
CA PHE A 60 0.59 13.81 -9.77
C PHE A 60 1.70 14.36 -8.89
N SER A 61 1.73 13.90 -7.65
CA SER A 61 2.91 14.04 -6.80
C SER A 61 3.81 12.83 -7.02
N ARG A 62 5.10 13.07 -7.24
CA ARG A 62 6.13 12.04 -7.41
C ARG A 62 7.00 11.97 -6.18
N ILE A 63 7.13 10.79 -5.62
CA ILE A 63 8.09 10.52 -4.55
C ILE A 63 9.34 9.91 -5.17
N ILE A 64 10.51 10.51 -4.89
CA ILE A 64 11.82 9.99 -5.30
C ILE A 64 12.58 9.63 -4.04
N PHE A 65 12.87 8.36 -3.83
CA PHE A 65 13.49 7.88 -2.60
C PHE A 65 14.46 6.72 -2.86
N LYS A 66 15.37 6.49 -1.90
CA LYS A 66 16.24 5.32 -1.91
C LYS A 66 15.62 4.21 -1.06
N GLN A 67 15.29 3.08 -1.67
CA GLN A 67 14.82 1.91 -0.93
C GLN A 67 15.90 1.38 0.01
N LYS A 68 15.52 1.14 1.28
CA LYS A 68 16.45 0.62 2.30
C LYS A 68 17.04 -0.74 1.92
N LYS A 69 16.26 -1.62 1.27
CA LYS A 69 16.70 -2.99 0.92
C LYS A 69 17.55 -3.09 -0.33
N THR A 70 17.40 -2.18 -1.28
CA THR A 70 17.98 -2.32 -2.63
C THR A 70 19.01 -1.26 -2.93
N SER A 71 19.11 -0.20 -2.12
CA SER A 71 19.95 0.99 -2.30
C SER A 71 19.79 1.70 -3.66
N GLY A 72 18.82 1.25 -4.48
CA GLY A 72 18.44 1.87 -5.75
C GLY A 72 17.59 3.11 -5.52
N GLN A 73 17.75 4.10 -6.39
CA GLN A 73 16.82 5.23 -6.47
C GLN A 73 15.54 4.74 -7.17
N GLU A 74 14.43 4.91 -6.48
CA GLU A 74 13.11 4.56 -6.99
C GLU A 74 12.26 5.81 -7.06
N TYR A 75 11.31 5.82 -7.99
CA TYR A 75 10.28 6.85 -8.02
C TYR A 75 8.89 6.21 -8.03
N LEU A 76 7.94 6.91 -7.47
CA LEU A 76 6.55 6.47 -7.41
C LEU A 76 5.64 7.69 -7.59
N ASP A 77 4.81 7.65 -8.60
CA ASP A 77 3.72 8.61 -8.75
C ASP A 77 2.57 8.19 -7.84
N ILE A 78 2.08 9.12 -7.03
CA ILE A 78 1.03 8.86 -6.06
C ILE A 78 -0.27 9.57 -6.45
N PRO A 79 -1.43 8.94 -6.22
CA PRO A 79 -2.71 9.56 -6.52
C PRO A 79 -2.99 10.73 -5.56
N PRO A 80 -3.85 11.70 -5.94
CA PRO A 80 -4.18 12.85 -5.12
C PRO A 80 -4.63 12.50 -3.70
N GLN A 81 -5.48 11.48 -3.55
CA GLN A 81 -5.94 11.02 -2.22
C GLN A 81 -4.80 10.50 -1.32
N ALA A 82 -3.71 9.96 -1.89
CA ALA A 82 -2.53 9.59 -1.10
C ALA A 82 -1.72 10.86 -0.73
N ALA A 83 -1.67 11.85 -1.62
CA ALA A 83 -1.04 13.13 -1.33
C ALA A 83 -1.75 13.86 -0.17
N GLU A 84 -3.09 13.82 -0.11
CA GLU A 84 -3.87 14.39 1.01
C GLU A 84 -3.49 13.79 2.37
N LEU A 85 -3.16 12.49 2.42
CA LEU A 85 -2.71 11.82 3.65
C LEU A 85 -1.36 12.33 4.16
N MET A 86 -0.55 12.94 3.31
CA MET A 86 0.71 13.56 3.73
C MET A 86 0.47 14.83 4.57
N GLY A 87 -0.63 15.54 4.33
CA GLY A 87 -0.95 16.79 5.00
C GLY A 87 -0.27 18.00 4.37
N GLU A 88 -0.15 19.09 5.13
CA GLU A 88 0.49 20.31 4.66
C GLU A 88 2.00 20.12 4.51
N ARG A 89 2.55 20.71 3.42
CA ARG A 89 3.97 20.64 3.14
C ARG A 89 4.79 21.36 4.21
N GLY A 90 5.69 20.63 4.84
CA GLY A 90 6.71 21.17 5.73
C GLY A 90 8.03 21.50 5.00
N LYS A 91 9.09 21.71 5.77
CA LYS A 91 10.44 21.91 5.23
C LYS A 91 10.98 20.60 4.63
N ASP A 92 11.84 20.71 3.64
CA ASP A 92 12.36 19.54 2.91
C ASP A 92 12.99 18.47 3.80
N ALA A 93 13.64 18.85 4.90
CA ALA A 93 14.25 17.91 5.84
C ALA A 93 13.26 17.29 6.85
N GLU A 94 12.03 17.76 6.90
CA GLU A 94 11.02 17.27 7.86
C GLU A 94 10.37 15.98 7.35
N HIS A 95 10.17 15.04 8.26
CA HIS A 95 9.44 13.79 7.95
C HIS A 95 7.97 14.06 7.70
N ILE A 96 7.41 13.42 6.66
CA ILE A 96 5.99 13.49 6.32
C ILE A 96 5.12 12.82 7.40
N PHE A 97 5.60 11.70 7.94
CA PHE A 97 4.92 10.93 8.98
C PHE A 97 5.77 10.87 10.25
N PRO A 98 5.85 11.97 11.02
CA PRO A 98 6.63 11.99 12.27
C PRO A 98 5.91 11.20 13.36
N ASN A 99 6.66 10.84 14.42
CA ASN A 99 6.14 10.23 15.65
C ASN A 99 5.45 8.87 15.45
N ILE A 100 5.89 8.11 14.45
CA ILE A 100 5.46 6.71 14.31
C ILE A 100 6.23 5.86 15.31
N HIS A 101 5.51 5.26 16.25
CA HIS A 101 6.05 4.41 17.31
C HIS A 101 6.83 3.19 16.78
N SER A 102 7.40 2.40 17.70
CA SER A 102 8.05 1.12 17.36
C SER A 102 7.11 0.19 16.57
N PRO A 103 7.63 -0.78 15.80
CA PRO A 103 6.80 -1.69 15.01
C PRO A 103 5.73 -2.41 15.82
N SER A 104 6.04 -2.88 17.03
CA SER A 104 5.10 -3.57 17.90
C SER A 104 3.97 -2.65 18.37
N CYS A 105 4.28 -1.45 18.84
CA CYS A 105 3.29 -0.47 19.27
C CYS A 105 2.41 0.01 18.11
N THR A 106 3.01 0.21 16.91
CA THR A 106 2.27 0.57 15.70
C THR A 106 1.28 -0.53 15.32
N ASN A 107 1.70 -1.80 15.32
CA ASN A 107 0.84 -2.93 14.97
C ASN A 107 -0.28 -3.11 15.99
N GLU A 108 0.00 -2.93 17.27
CA GLU A 108 -1.03 -3.00 18.33
C GLU A 108 -2.11 -1.93 18.12
N THR A 109 -1.71 -0.71 17.81
CA THR A 109 -2.65 0.37 17.47
C THR A 109 -3.49 0.03 16.25
N ILE A 110 -2.88 -0.51 15.18
CA ILE A 110 -3.60 -0.92 13.97
C ILE A 110 -4.62 -2.02 14.30
N LYS A 111 -4.25 -3.03 15.07
CA LYS A 111 -5.16 -4.13 15.46
C LYS A 111 -6.40 -3.59 16.20
N ARG A 112 -6.21 -2.72 17.17
CA ARG A 112 -7.35 -2.10 17.90
C ARG A 112 -8.23 -1.26 16.98
N TRP A 113 -7.63 -0.49 16.08
CA TRP A 113 -8.35 0.34 15.13
C TRP A 113 -9.15 -0.47 14.11
N VAL A 114 -8.55 -1.54 13.56
CA VAL A 114 -9.19 -2.49 12.64
C VAL A 114 -10.38 -3.17 13.31
N LEU A 115 -10.23 -3.61 14.56
CA LEU A 115 -11.33 -4.21 15.34
C LEU A 115 -12.46 -3.20 15.59
N ARG A 116 -12.12 -1.94 15.91
CA ARG A 116 -13.11 -0.85 16.07
C ARG A 116 -13.89 -0.59 14.78
N ALA A 117 -13.27 -0.77 13.63
CA ALA A 117 -13.94 -0.69 12.32
C ALA A 117 -14.83 -1.91 12.00
N GLY A 118 -14.96 -2.87 12.91
CA GLY A 118 -15.73 -4.10 12.70
C GLY A 118 -15.07 -5.07 11.72
N ILE A 119 -13.75 -5.01 11.58
CA ILE A 119 -12.97 -5.88 10.69
C ILE A 119 -12.25 -6.93 11.56
N HIS A 120 -12.58 -8.21 11.34
CA HIS A 120 -12.04 -9.34 12.10
C HIS A 120 -10.88 -10.02 11.36
N LYS A 121 -9.82 -9.26 11.12
CA LYS A 121 -8.59 -9.72 10.46
C LYS A 121 -7.37 -9.32 11.29
N ASP A 122 -6.35 -10.17 11.31
CA ASP A 122 -5.06 -9.85 11.96
C ASP A 122 -4.22 -8.97 11.04
N ILE A 123 -4.44 -7.67 11.10
CA ILE A 123 -3.80 -6.67 10.26
C ILE A 123 -2.62 -6.04 11.00
N THR A 124 -1.48 -6.07 10.33
CA THR A 124 -0.25 -5.35 10.72
C THR A 124 0.05 -4.26 9.70
N PHE A 125 1.02 -3.39 9.98
CA PHE A 125 1.41 -2.34 9.02
C PHE A 125 1.81 -2.92 7.65
N HIS A 126 2.46 -4.08 7.63
CA HIS A 126 2.86 -4.73 6.38
C HIS A 126 1.68 -5.16 5.50
N CYS A 127 0.51 -5.41 6.10
CA CYS A 127 -0.71 -5.70 5.36
C CYS A 127 -1.18 -4.55 4.47
N GLY A 128 -0.76 -3.30 4.73
CA GLY A 128 -1.02 -2.16 3.84
C GLY A 128 -0.46 -2.38 2.45
N ARG A 129 0.77 -2.88 2.36
CA ARG A 129 1.40 -3.22 1.08
C ARG A 129 0.71 -4.40 0.36
N HIS A 130 0.26 -5.41 1.10
CA HIS A 130 -0.53 -6.51 0.54
C HIS A 130 -1.88 -6.02 0.03
N THR A 131 -2.53 -5.12 0.77
CA THR A 131 -3.78 -4.45 0.39
C THR A 131 -3.61 -3.70 -0.93
N PHE A 132 -2.54 -2.91 -1.08
CA PHE A 132 -2.23 -2.22 -2.34
C PHE A 132 -2.09 -3.20 -3.51
N ALA A 133 -1.31 -4.27 -3.34
CA ALA A 133 -1.08 -5.25 -4.39
C ALA A 133 -2.38 -5.90 -4.85
N VAL A 134 -3.22 -6.37 -3.91
CA VAL A 134 -4.50 -7.01 -4.21
C VAL A 134 -5.47 -6.02 -4.85
N MET A 135 -5.56 -4.80 -4.31
CA MET A 135 -6.41 -3.75 -4.86
C MET A 135 -6.05 -3.43 -6.31
N MET A 136 -4.77 -3.28 -6.64
CA MET A 136 -4.33 -3.00 -8.01
C MET A 136 -4.68 -4.15 -8.96
N LEU A 137 -4.52 -5.40 -8.53
CA LEU A 137 -4.91 -6.58 -9.33
C LEU A 137 -6.43 -6.67 -9.50
N ASP A 138 -7.23 -6.39 -8.47
CA ASP A 138 -8.70 -6.37 -8.52
C ASP A 138 -9.21 -5.27 -9.48
N LEU A 139 -8.49 -4.15 -9.57
CA LEU A 139 -8.77 -3.06 -10.52
C LEU A 139 -8.30 -3.38 -11.96
N GLY A 140 -7.73 -4.55 -12.19
CA GLY A 140 -7.34 -5.03 -13.52
C GLY A 140 -5.92 -4.67 -13.95
N THR A 141 -5.08 -4.18 -13.02
CA THR A 141 -3.65 -3.96 -13.31
C THR A 141 -2.95 -5.30 -13.46
N ASP A 142 -2.11 -5.45 -14.46
CA ASP A 142 -1.34 -6.68 -14.67
C ASP A 142 -0.26 -6.89 -13.59
N ILE A 143 0.09 -8.15 -13.35
CA ILE A 143 1.01 -8.52 -12.27
C ILE A 143 2.41 -7.96 -12.44
N TYR A 144 2.87 -7.75 -13.68
CA TYR A 144 4.17 -7.17 -13.97
C TYR A 144 4.22 -5.70 -13.53
N THR A 145 3.20 -4.92 -13.89
CA THR A 145 3.05 -3.53 -13.46
C THR A 145 2.97 -3.43 -11.94
N VAL A 146 2.17 -4.28 -11.28
CA VAL A 146 2.10 -4.33 -9.81
C VAL A 146 3.48 -4.64 -9.20
N SER A 147 4.21 -5.59 -9.77
CA SER A 147 5.56 -5.93 -9.33
C SER A 147 6.50 -4.72 -9.40
N LYS A 148 6.42 -3.94 -10.48
CA LYS A 148 7.21 -2.69 -10.63
C LYS A 148 6.81 -1.63 -9.63
N LEU A 149 5.51 -1.38 -9.44
CA LEU A 149 5.01 -0.43 -8.44
C LEU A 149 5.46 -0.79 -7.01
N LEU A 150 5.55 -2.07 -6.71
CA LEU A 150 6.06 -2.56 -5.43
C LEU A 150 7.61 -2.53 -5.36
N GLY A 151 8.32 -2.26 -6.45
CA GLY A 151 9.78 -2.32 -6.50
C GLY A 151 10.32 -3.74 -6.22
N HIS A 152 9.62 -4.78 -6.69
CA HIS A 152 10.13 -6.14 -6.63
C HIS A 152 11.16 -6.36 -7.75
N ARG A 153 12.32 -6.93 -7.40
CA ARG A 153 13.36 -7.28 -8.39
C ARG A 153 12.91 -8.45 -9.26
N GLU A 154 12.19 -9.41 -8.68
CA GLU A 154 11.71 -10.62 -9.33
C GLU A 154 10.17 -10.68 -9.29
N LEU A 155 9.58 -11.05 -10.42
CA LEU A 155 8.14 -11.22 -10.54
C LEU A 155 7.59 -12.32 -9.61
N SER A 156 8.39 -13.35 -9.34
CA SER A 156 8.07 -14.44 -8.42
C SER A 156 7.63 -13.95 -7.05
N THR A 157 8.19 -12.84 -6.56
CA THR A 157 7.79 -12.22 -5.29
C THR A 157 6.35 -11.71 -5.30
N THR A 158 5.82 -11.35 -6.47
CA THR A 158 4.44 -10.87 -6.66
C THR A 158 3.47 -12.02 -6.94
N GLN A 159 3.94 -13.18 -7.38
CA GLN A 159 3.11 -14.35 -7.71
C GLN A 159 2.30 -14.89 -6.53
N ILE A 160 2.67 -14.55 -5.29
CA ILE A 160 1.88 -14.85 -4.10
C ILE A 160 0.44 -14.31 -4.16
N TYR A 161 0.21 -13.30 -5.00
CA TYR A 161 -1.12 -12.72 -5.25
C TYR A 161 -1.83 -13.35 -6.46
N ALA A 162 -1.25 -14.39 -7.07
CA ALA A 162 -1.78 -15.00 -8.31
C ALA A 162 -3.22 -15.52 -8.18
N LYS A 163 -3.65 -15.94 -6.99
CA LYS A 163 -5.04 -16.35 -6.72
C LYS A 163 -6.08 -15.27 -7.01
N VAL A 164 -5.69 -13.99 -6.87
CA VAL A 164 -6.55 -12.84 -7.18
C VAL A 164 -6.76 -12.72 -8.69
N LEU A 165 -5.79 -13.16 -9.50
CA LEU A 165 -5.85 -13.11 -10.96
C LEU A 165 -6.89 -14.04 -11.58
N ASP A 166 -7.30 -15.11 -10.89
CA ASP A 166 -8.28 -16.06 -11.43
C ASP A 166 -9.64 -15.39 -11.67
N LYS A 167 -10.03 -14.42 -10.86
CA LYS A 167 -11.24 -13.59 -11.11
C LYS A 167 -11.09 -12.76 -12.40
N ASN A 168 -9.90 -12.28 -12.68
CA ASN A 168 -9.63 -11.39 -13.81
C ASN A 168 -9.55 -12.15 -15.15
N LYS A 169 -9.31 -13.47 -15.14
CA LYS A 169 -9.26 -14.30 -16.36
C LYS A 169 -10.59 -14.29 -17.09
N GLN A 170 -11.70 -14.50 -16.38
CA GLN A 170 -13.04 -14.48 -16.98
C GLN A 170 -13.40 -13.09 -17.52
N ALA A 171 -13.09 -12.03 -16.75
CA ALA A 171 -13.31 -10.65 -17.17
C ALA A 171 -12.47 -10.27 -18.40
N ALA A 172 -11.25 -10.82 -18.52
CA ALA A 172 -10.40 -10.59 -19.69
C ALA A 172 -10.97 -11.25 -20.95
N VAL A 173 -11.43 -12.51 -20.83
CA VAL A 173 -12.06 -13.25 -21.94
C VAL A 173 -13.37 -12.59 -22.39
N ALA A 174 -14.16 -12.08 -21.43
CA ALA A 174 -15.40 -11.37 -21.73
C ALA A 174 -15.21 -10.05 -22.51
N LYS A 175 -13.99 -9.52 -22.60
CA LYS A 175 -13.67 -8.32 -23.39
C LYS A 175 -13.43 -8.62 -24.88
N ILE A 176 -13.36 -9.89 -25.27
CA ILE A 176 -13.22 -10.25 -26.68
C ILE A 176 -14.52 -9.87 -27.40
N PRO A 177 -14.45 -9.00 -28.42
CA PRO A 177 -15.66 -8.60 -29.16
C PRO A 177 -16.19 -9.76 -30.01
N ASP A 178 -17.47 -9.70 -30.33
CA ASP A 178 -18.10 -10.60 -31.31
C ASP A 178 -17.38 -10.41 -32.66
N ILE A 179 -16.93 -11.53 -33.23
CA ILE A 179 -16.21 -11.54 -34.50
C ILE A 179 -17.08 -12.12 -35.63
N PHE A 180 -18.17 -12.79 -35.31
CA PHE A 180 -19.06 -13.44 -36.28
C PHE A 180 -20.46 -12.88 -36.22
#